data_40a84431e4a573c19eb569e7f8e1463c
#
_entry.id   40a84431e4a573c19eb569e7f8e1463c
#
_cell.length_a   1.000
_cell.length_b   1.000
_cell.length_c   1.000
_cell.angle_alpha   90.00
_cell.angle_beta   90.00
_cell.angle_gamma   90.00
#
_symmetry.space_group_name_H-M   'P 1'
#
loop_
_entity.id
_entity.type
_entity.pdbx_description
1 polymer ?
#
loop_
_entity_poly.entity_id
_entity_poly.type
_entity_poly.pdbx_seq_one_letter_code
_entity_poly.pdbx_strand_id
1 'polypeptide(L)'
;PLLKEEPKGGKIVSEKAGDIYGTTKLVLSNGVKVYIKTTDYKADQILMKGTSLGGSSQFPDKEILNISQINSVAMVGGIGNFSKVDFSKALAGKRASVGAGVSATTETVSGSCSPKDFETMMQLTYLTFTAPRKDNEAFESYKNRMKAELQNADANPMTAFSDTVSYALYGNHPRSFSMKENMVDKIDYDRVMEMYKDRFKDASDFTFYFVGNIDVEKMKPMIAKYLGGLPSINRKETFKDTKMEIRKGQYKNEFAKKQETPMATIMFLFNGTCKYDLRNNLTLSILDQALDMVYTAEIREKEGGTYGVSCSGSLTKYPKEQLVLQIVFQ
;
A
#
# COMPACT_ATOMS: atom_id res chain seq x y z
N PRO A 1 -12.63 25.37 5.42
CA PRO A 1 -12.05 24.86 4.18
C PRO A 1 -10.88 23.94 4.50
N LEU A 2 -10.70 22.84 3.71
CA LEU A 2 -9.57 21.91 3.89
C LEU A 2 -8.26 22.55 3.40
N LEU A 3 -8.32 23.38 2.38
CA LEU A 3 -7.18 24.12 1.85
C LEU A 3 -7.20 25.55 2.35
N LYS A 4 -6.03 26.08 2.72
CA LYS A 4 -5.84 27.53 2.98
C LYS A 4 -5.84 28.33 1.70
N GLU A 5 -5.17 27.80 0.69
CA GLU A 5 -5.03 28.40 -0.62
C GLU A 5 -5.42 27.40 -1.70
N GLU A 6 -6.10 27.87 -2.70
CA GLU A 6 -6.49 27.05 -3.84
C GLU A 6 -5.26 26.75 -4.71
N PRO A 7 -5.11 25.51 -5.22
CA PRO A 7 -4.03 25.21 -6.15
C PRO A 7 -4.14 26.09 -7.40
N LYS A 8 -3.01 26.50 -7.96
CA LYS A 8 -2.99 27.23 -9.23
C LYS A 8 -3.62 26.46 -10.38
N GLY A 9 -3.77 25.14 -10.20
CA GLY A 9 -4.33 24.26 -11.20
C GLY A 9 -3.41 24.00 -12.39
N GLY A 10 -3.89 23.14 -13.27
CA GLY A 10 -3.26 22.83 -14.54
C GLY A 10 -4.31 22.80 -15.66
N LYS A 11 -3.88 22.34 -16.83
CA LYS A 11 -4.76 22.20 -18.00
C LYS A 11 -4.80 20.75 -18.46
N ILE A 12 -5.91 20.33 -19.04
CA ILE A 12 -6.00 19.07 -19.81
C ILE A 12 -5.38 19.39 -21.19
N VAL A 13 -4.25 18.76 -21.51
CA VAL A 13 -3.51 18.98 -22.76
C VAL A 13 -3.83 17.90 -23.79
N SER A 14 -4.42 16.78 -23.38
CA SER A 14 -4.89 15.73 -24.28
C SER A 14 -6.07 15.00 -23.66
N GLU A 15 -7.07 14.71 -24.50
CA GLU A 15 -8.21 13.85 -24.17
C GLU A 15 -8.43 12.88 -25.31
N LYS A 16 -8.57 11.59 -25.00
CA LYS A 16 -8.78 10.52 -25.98
C LYS A 16 -9.68 9.44 -25.39
N ALA A 17 -10.41 8.73 -26.26
CA ALA A 17 -10.93 7.42 -25.89
C ALA A 17 -9.76 6.54 -25.46
N GLY A 18 -9.94 5.81 -24.36
CA GLY A 18 -8.92 4.96 -23.79
C GLY A 18 -8.79 3.62 -24.51
N ASP A 19 -8.73 2.59 -23.72
CA ASP A 19 -8.48 1.22 -24.14
C ASP A 19 -9.75 0.39 -24.33
N ILE A 20 -9.59 -0.93 -24.42
CA ILE A 20 -10.68 -1.92 -24.54
C ILE A 20 -11.69 -1.88 -23.38
N TYR A 21 -11.36 -1.22 -22.27
CA TYR A 21 -12.26 -1.09 -21.14
C TYR A 21 -13.21 0.10 -21.24
N GLY A 22 -13.18 0.85 -22.35
CA GLY A 22 -14.04 2.02 -22.60
C GLY A 22 -13.76 3.15 -21.58
N THR A 23 -12.49 3.44 -21.34
CA THR A 23 -12.06 4.54 -20.47
C THR A 23 -11.96 5.85 -21.24
N THR A 24 -12.02 6.99 -20.53
CA THR A 24 -11.55 8.28 -21.03
C THR A 24 -10.15 8.52 -20.49
N LYS A 25 -9.20 8.77 -21.38
CA LYS A 25 -7.82 9.09 -21.01
C LYS A 25 -7.55 10.59 -21.12
N LEU A 26 -7.09 11.18 -20.03
CA LEU A 26 -6.63 12.57 -19.98
C LEU A 26 -5.12 12.61 -19.72
N VAL A 27 -4.46 13.62 -20.27
CA VAL A 27 -3.09 14.00 -19.91
C VAL A 27 -3.12 15.45 -19.43
N LEU A 28 -2.54 15.71 -18.27
CA LEU A 28 -2.50 17.03 -17.66
C LEU A 28 -1.19 17.75 -17.99
N SER A 29 -1.19 19.07 -17.90
CA SER A 29 -0.05 19.92 -18.25
C SER A 29 1.22 19.65 -17.41
N ASN A 30 1.06 19.08 -16.21
CA ASN A 30 2.17 18.66 -15.35
C ASN A 30 2.63 17.21 -15.59
N GLY A 31 2.13 16.55 -16.63
CA GLY A 31 2.51 15.19 -17.01
C GLY A 31 1.63 14.07 -16.43
N VAL A 32 0.79 14.36 -15.44
CA VAL A 32 -0.12 13.38 -14.83
C VAL A 32 -1.04 12.78 -15.90
N LYS A 33 -1.17 11.44 -15.87
CA LYS A 33 -2.11 10.69 -16.71
C LYS A 33 -3.32 10.28 -15.88
N VAL A 34 -4.50 10.39 -16.47
CA VAL A 34 -5.76 10.04 -15.80
C VAL A 34 -6.58 9.15 -16.71
N TYR A 35 -7.06 8.03 -16.18
CA TYR A 35 -8.00 7.14 -16.82
C TYR A 35 -9.30 7.14 -16.03
N ILE A 36 -10.42 7.38 -16.70
CA ILE A 36 -11.73 7.46 -16.09
C ILE A 36 -12.62 6.37 -16.68
N LYS A 37 -13.17 5.51 -15.83
CA LYS A 37 -14.19 4.51 -16.17
C LYS A 37 -15.48 4.82 -15.46
N THR A 38 -16.47 5.31 -16.19
CA THR A 38 -17.82 5.46 -15.66
C THR A 38 -18.51 4.11 -15.57
N THR A 39 -19.11 3.83 -14.41
CA THR A 39 -19.91 2.63 -14.14
C THR A 39 -21.16 2.98 -13.34
N ASP A 40 -22.15 2.14 -13.40
CA ASP A 40 -23.43 2.23 -12.67
C ASP A 40 -23.58 1.20 -11.55
N TYR A 41 -22.50 0.45 -11.23
CA TYR A 41 -22.55 -0.61 -10.22
C TYR A 41 -22.94 -0.12 -8.83
N LYS A 42 -22.49 1.10 -8.47
CA LYS A 42 -22.86 1.78 -7.21
C LYS A 42 -23.06 3.27 -7.47
N ALA A 43 -24.27 3.73 -7.26
CA ALA A 43 -24.66 5.13 -7.51
C ALA A 43 -23.93 6.15 -6.61
N ASP A 44 -23.46 5.72 -5.45
CA ASP A 44 -22.88 6.57 -4.40
C ASP A 44 -21.39 6.35 -4.18
N GLN A 45 -20.67 5.75 -5.16
CA GLN A 45 -19.25 5.45 -5.01
C GLN A 45 -18.42 5.83 -6.23
N ILE A 46 -17.30 6.47 -5.95
CA ILE A 46 -16.17 6.66 -6.88
C ILE A 46 -14.92 6.14 -6.16
N LEU A 47 -14.16 5.31 -6.84
CA LEU A 47 -12.85 4.81 -6.41
C LEU A 47 -11.75 5.50 -7.20
N MET A 48 -10.67 5.83 -6.52
CA MET A 48 -9.46 6.41 -7.11
C MET A 48 -8.23 5.59 -6.73
N LYS A 49 -7.33 5.39 -7.70
CA LYS A 49 -5.99 4.85 -7.44
C LYS A 49 -4.98 5.59 -8.31
N GLY A 50 -4.02 6.25 -7.69
CA GLY A 50 -2.83 6.81 -8.33
C GLY A 50 -1.63 5.92 -8.06
N THR A 51 -0.73 5.76 -9.03
CA THR A 51 0.50 4.98 -8.85
C THR A 51 1.63 5.53 -9.72
N SER A 52 2.85 5.45 -9.20
CA SER A 52 4.11 5.66 -9.93
C SER A 52 5.13 4.58 -9.54
N LEU A 53 6.20 4.48 -10.31
CA LEU A 53 7.31 3.55 -10.02
C LEU A 53 8.42 4.28 -9.25
N GLY A 54 9.09 3.55 -8.35
CA GLY A 54 10.19 4.05 -7.53
C GLY A 54 10.21 3.36 -6.19
N GLY A 55 9.27 3.72 -5.33
CA GLY A 55 9.09 3.14 -4.02
C GLY A 55 10.27 3.33 -3.08
N SER A 56 10.28 2.57 -2.02
CA SER A 56 11.36 2.58 -1.04
C SER A 56 12.68 2.02 -1.58
N SER A 57 12.67 1.38 -2.76
CA SER A 57 13.88 0.93 -3.46
C SER A 57 14.87 2.06 -3.77
N GLN A 58 14.39 3.31 -3.78
CA GLN A 58 15.22 4.49 -4.04
C GLN A 58 16.18 4.80 -2.90
N PHE A 59 15.91 4.33 -1.70
CA PHE A 59 16.71 4.56 -0.50
C PHE A 59 17.66 3.40 -0.21
N PRO A 60 18.87 3.66 0.32
CA PRO A 60 19.85 2.61 0.60
C PRO A 60 19.44 1.75 1.83
N ASP A 61 19.83 0.47 1.82
CA ASP A 61 19.46 -0.50 2.85
C ASP A 61 19.89 -0.12 4.27
N LYS A 62 20.96 0.67 4.42
CA LYS A 62 21.39 1.20 5.72
C LYS A 62 20.35 2.07 6.42
N GLU A 63 19.35 2.57 5.69
CA GLU A 63 18.27 3.40 6.20
C GLU A 63 16.98 2.59 6.43
N ILE A 64 17.07 1.25 6.43
CA ILE A 64 15.89 0.38 6.47
C ILE A 64 14.97 0.67 7.66
N LEU A 65 15.50 1.09 8.78
CA LEU A 65 14.73 1.46 9.96
C LEU A 65 13.76 2.62 9.64
N ASN A 66 14.27 3.70 9.04
CA ASN A 66 13.43 4.84 8.63
C ASN A 66 12.52 4.49 7.45
N ILE A 67 13.02 3.72 6.49
CA ILE A 67 12.24 3.22 5.34
C ILE A 67 10.99 2.47 5.82
N SER A 68 11.13 1.58 6.80
CA SER A 68 10.03 0.78 7.33
C SER A 68 8.94 1.62 8.00
N GLN A 69 9.28 2.86 8.38
CA GLN A 69 8.38 3.77 9.08
C GLN A 69 7.69 4.81 8.18
N ILE A 70 8.02 4.88 6.89
CA ILE A 70 7.46 5.89 5.98
C ILE A 70 5.92 5.88 6.04
N ASN A 71 5.29 4.73 5.90
CA ASN A 71 3.84 4.62 5.85
C ASN A 71 3.14 4.88 7.20
N SER A 72 3.81 4.58 8.30
CA SER A 72 3.23 4.71 9.65
C SER A 72 3.42 6.10 10.23
N VAL A 73 4.56 6.73 9.94
CA VAL A 73 5.03 7.95 10.62
C VAL A 73 4.75 9.22 9.82
N ALA A 74 4.78 9.17 8.48
CA ALA A 74 4.66 10.38 7.67
C ALA A 74 3.36 11.18 7.92
N MET A 75 2.27 10.49 8.26
CA MET A 75 0.97 11.10 8.53
C MET A 75 0.58 11.08 10.03
N VAL A 76 1.51 10.77 10.93
CA VAL A 76 1.21 10.70 12.36
C VAL A 76 0.80 12.06 12.93
N GLY A 77 1.40 13.13 12.44
CA GLY A 77 1.10 14.51 12.82
C GLY A 77 -0.19 15.08 12.20
N GLY A 78 -0.79 14.38 11.24
CA GLY A 78 -1.96 14.87 10.50
C GLY A 78 -1.61 15.38 9.10
N ILE A 79 -2.43 16.27 8.55
CA ILE A 79 -2.31 16.75 7.18
C ILE A 79 -2.70 18.24 7.09
N GLY A 80 -1.99 19.00 6.28
CA GLY A 80 -2.23 20.43 6.15
C GLY A 80 -2.10 21.14 7.50
N ASN A 81 -3.17 21.80 7.94
CA ASN A 81 -3.24 22.47 9.25
C ASN A 81 -3.94 21.63 10.32
N PHE A 82 -4.35 20.43 9.99
CA PHE A 82 -5.16 19.61 10.87
C PHE A 82 -4.31 18.55 11.59
N SER A 83 -4.45 18.48 12.90
CA SER A 83 -4.11 17.26 13.64
C SER A 83 -5.01 16.10 13.19
N LYS A 84 -4.68 14.86 13.54
CA LYS A 84 -5.58 13.73 13.24
C LYS A 84 -6.99 13.91 13.80
N VAL A 85 -7.11 14.47 14.98
CA VAL A 85 -8.40 14.71 15.65
C VAL A 85 -9.20 15.79 14.91
N ASP A 86 -8.57 16.91 14.61
CA ASP A 86 -9.23 18.02 13.92
C ASP A 86 -9.59 17.66 12.48
N PHE A 87 -8.75 16.83 11.83
CA PHE A 87 -9.04 16.31 10.50
C PHE A 87 -10.29 15.44 10.48
N SER A 88 -10.46 14.55 11.46
CA SER A 88 -11.67 13.74 11.58
C SER A 88 -12.92 14.61 11.77
N LYS A 89 -12.81 15.70 12.56
CA LYS A 89 -13.90 16.67 12.73
C LYS A 89 -14.20 17.44 11.44
N ALA A 90 -13.16 17.85 10.71
CA ALA A 90 -13.31 18.59 9.45
C ALA A 90 -13.98 17.75 8.34
N LEU A 91 -13.85 16.43 8.42
CA LEU A 91 -14.49 15.50 7.49
C LEU A 91 -15.84 14.96 7.96
N ALA A 92 -16.34 15.43 9.13
CA ALA A 92 -17.64 15.00 9.62
C ALA A 92 -18.76 15.28 8.57
N GLY A 93 -19.56 14.26 8.27
CA GLY A 93 -20.61 14.32 7.25
C GLY A 93 -20.13 14.23 5.79
N LYS A 94 -18.81 14.11 5.55
CA LYS A 94 -18.25 13.85 4.23
C LYS A 94 -18.00 12.36 4.04
N ARG A 95 -18.28 11.88 2.82
CA ARG A 95 -17.96 10.52 2.38
C ARG A 95 -16.79 10.59 1.39
N ALA A 96 -15.62 10.94 1.92
CA ALA A 96 -14.38 11.00 1.17
C ALA A 96 -13.20 10.54 2.05
N SER A 97 -12.34 9.75 1.49
CA SER A 97 -11.09 9.29 2.12
C SER A 97 -9.98 9.22 1.10
N VAL A 98 -8.74 9.50 1.53
CA VAL A 98 -7.53 9.33 0.75
C VAL A 98 -6.43 8.83 1.66
N GLY A 99 -5.67 7.85 1.19
CA GLY A 99 -4.47 7.34 1.84
C GLY A 99 -3.33 7.23 0.82
N ALA A 100 -2.11 7.43 1.29
CA ALA A 100 -0.91 7.22 0.49
C ALA A 100 -0.04 6.11 1.08
N GLY A 101 0.73 5.46 0.23
CA GLY A 101 1.66 4.41 0.63
C GLY A 101 2.87 4.35 -0.28
N VAL A 102 3.99 3.96 0.32
CA VAL A 102 5.25 3.69 -0.36
C VAL A 102 5.56 2.21 -0.19
N SER A 103 5.48 1.45 -1.27
CA SER A 103 5.88 0.03 -1.30
C SER A 103 7.36 -0.11 -1.65
N ALA A 104 7.83 -1.33 -1.83
CA ALA A 104 9.21 -1.57 -2.27
C ALA A 104 9.51 -0.90 -3.63
N THR A 105 8.56 -0.92 -4.56
CA THR A 105 8.77 -0.54 -5.97
C THR A 105 7.86 0.56 -6.48
N THR A 106 6.84 0.97 -5.72
CA THR A 106 5.83 1.94 -6.16
C THR A 106 5.43 2.90 -5.05
N GLU A 107 5.01 4.08 -5.43
CA GLU A 107 4.16 4.97 -4.65
C GLU A 107 2.71 4.74 -5.07
N THR A 108 1.81 4.81 -4.11
CA THR A 108 0.37 4.70 -4.37
C THR A 108 -0.41 5.75 -3.59
N VAL A 109 -1.47 6.24 -4.20
CA VAL A 109 -2.51 7.03 -3.54
C VAL A 109 -3.84 6.37 -3.85
N SER A 110 -4.61 6.04 -2.85
CA SER A 110 -5.91 5.43 -3.01
C SER A 110 -6.98 6.28 -2.35
N GLY A 111 -8.12 6.40 -2.97
CA GLY A 111 -9.22 7.18 -2.43
C GLY A 111 -10.58 6.59 -2.77
N SER A 112 -11.57 6.96 -1.98
CA SER A 112 -12.97 6.65 -2.21
C SER A 112 -13.83 7.83 -1.80
N CYS A 113 -14.86 8.12 -2.57
CA CYS A 113 -15.83 9.15 -2.19
C CYS A 113 -17.22 8.87 -2.77
N SER A 114 -18.22 9.62 -2.27
CA SER A 114 -19.48 9.78 -2.99
C SER A 114 -19.33 10.81 -4.13
N PRO A 115 -20.16 10.76 -5.19
CA PRO A 115 -20.09 11.76 -6.26
C PRO A 115 -20.15 13.22 -5.78
N LYS A 116 -20.96 13.51 -4.76
CA LYS A 116 -21.09 14.86 -4.18
C LYS A 116 -19.83 15.32 -3.41
N ASP A 117 -19.01 14.39 -2.94
CA ASP A 117 -17.81 14.66 -2.16
C ASP A 117 -16.52 14.49 -2.99
N PHE A 118 -16.63 14.43 -4.32
CA PHE A 118 -15.49 14.24 -5.23
C PHE A 118 -14.44 15.35 -5.06
N GLU A 119 -14.86 16.60 -4.95
CA GLU A 119 -13.93 17.70 -4.71
C GLU A 119 -13.19 17.55 -3.39
N THR A 120 -13.88 17.08 -2.33
CA THR A 120 -13.22 16.76 -1.06
C THR A 120 -12.10 15.72 -1.24
N MET A 121 -12.37 14.65 -2.00
CA MET A 121 -11.33 13.65 -2.31
C MET A 121 -10.16 14.26 -3.09
N MET A 122 -10.41 15.18 -4.02
CA MET A 122 -9.35 15.87 -4.77
C MET A 122 -8.52 16.79 -3.87
N GLN A 123 -9.15 17.52 -2.95
CA GLN A 123 -8.46 18.35 -1.96
C GLN A 123 -7.57 17.50 -1.03
N LEU A 124 -8.08 16.35 -0.57
CA LEU A 124 -7.31 15.41 0.25
C LEU A 124 -6.11 14.85 -0.53
N THR A 125 -6.30 14.50 -1.80
CA THR A 125 -5.22 14.04 -2.67
C THR A 125 -4.14 15.12 -2.80
N TYR A 126 -4.53 16.37 -3.04
CA TYR A 126 -3.60 17.48 -3.13
C TYR A 126 -2.80 17.68 -1.84
N LEU A 127 -3.45 17.67 -0.69
CA LEU A 127 -2.79 17.79 0.62
C LEU A 127 -1.83 16.62 0.89
N THR A 128 -2.19 15.41 0.48
CA THR A 128 -1.36 14.20 0.64
C THR A 128 0.00 14.35 -0.06
N PHE A 129 0.04 14.99 -1.22
CA PHE A 129 1.28 15.30 -1.93
C PHE A 129 2.04 16.48 -1.33
N THR A 130 1.33 17.52 -0.89
CA THR A 130 1.93 18.85 -0.66
C THR A 130 2.12 19.21 0.79
N ALA A 131 1.34 18.62 1.69
CA ALA A 131 1.23 19.12 3.05
C ALA A 131 1.17 18.02 4.15
N PRO A 132 2.09 17.04 4.15
CA PRO A 132 2.23 16.15 5.31
C PRO A 132 2.65 17.00 6.53
N ARG A 133 1.89 16.89 7.63
CA ARG A 133 2.12 17.71 8.82
C ARG A 133 3.05 17.00 9.80
N LYS A 134 4.12 17.71 10.22
CA LYS A 134 4.99 17.26 11.31
C LYS A 134 4.42 17.69 12.66
N ASP A 135 4.44 16.75 13.63
CA ASP A 135 4.00 16.99 15.00
C ASP A 135 4.81 16.10 15.95
N ASN A 136 5.70 16.70 16.71
CA ASN A 136 6.63 15.97 17.57
C ASN A 136 5.91 15.26 18.73
N GLU A 137 4.87 15.85 19.30
CA GLU A 137 4.10 15.24 20.40
C GLU A 137 3.35 13.99 19.91
N ALA A 138 2.74 14.09 18.72
CA ALA A 138 2.08 12.96 18.09
C ALA A 138 3.09 11.83 17.75
N PHE A 139 4.30 12.18 17.35
CA PHE A 139 5.37 11.21 17.09
C PHE A 139 5.88 10.54 18.38
N GLU A 140 6.08 11.29 19.47
CA GLU A 140 6.43 10.70 20.77
C GLU A 140 5.33 9.73 21.26
N SER A 141 4.06 10.12 21.14
CA SER A 141 2.93 9.25 21.48
C SER A 141 2.91 7.98 20.61
N TYR A 142 3.25 8.09 19.34
CA TYR A 142 3.40 6.96 18.43
C TYR A 142 4.51 6.01 18.90
N LYS A 143 5.70 6.53 19.22
CA LYS A 143 6.82 5.71 19.70
C LYS A 143 6.47 4.96 20.99
N ASN A 144 5.83 5.62 21.94
CA ASN A 144 5.46 5.00 23.21
C ASN A 144 4.48 3.82 23.00
N ARG A 145 3.49 3.97 22.11
CA ARG A 145 2.59 2.86 21.76
C ARG A 145 3.34 1.72 21.08
N MET A 146 4.19 2.04 20.10
CA MET A 146 4.99 1.04 19.38
C MET A 146 5.90 0.25 20.34
N LYS A 147 6.55 0.90 21.31
CA LYS A 147 7.34 0.21 22.33
C LYS A 147 6.50 -0.76 23.13
N ALA A 148 5.34 -0.34 23.62
CA ALA A 148 4.45 -1.20 24.39
C ALA A 148 3.95 -2.40 23.57
N GLU A 149 3.63 -2.19 22.28
CA GLU A 149 3.24 -3.26 21.37
C GLU A 149 4.39 -4.25 21.14
N LEU A 150 5.61 -3.75 20.92
CA LEU A 150 6.78 -4.61 20.66
C LEU A 150 7.22 -5.39 21.89
N GLN A 151 7.12 -4.83 23.12
CA GLN A 151 7.39 -5.56 24.35
C GLN A 151 6.48 -6.77 24.52
N ASN A 152 5.21 -6.65 24.14
CA ASN A 152 4.25 -7.75 24.19
C ASN A 152 4.42 -8.73 23.01
N ALA A 153 4.93 -8.25 21.87
CA ALA A 153 5.09 -9.04 20.66
C ALA A 153 6.10 -10.18 20.84
N ASP A 154 7.16 -9.99 21.58
CA ASP A 154 8.18 -11.03 21.83
C ASP A 154 7.62 -12.24 22.62
N ALA A 155 6.56 -12.04 23.39
CA ALA A 155 5.84 -13.11 24.07
C ALA A 155 4.89 -13.90 23.13
N ASN A 156 4.49 -13.31 22.00
CA ASN A 156 3.53 -13.90 21.08
C ASN A 156 4.19 -14.96 20.19
N PRO A 157 3.73 -16.24 20.20
CA PRO A 157 4.26 -17.30 19.34
C PRO A 157 4.17 -16.96 17.85
N MET A 158 3.13 -16.25 17.41
CA MET A 158 2.95 -15.86 16.01
C MET A 158 4.01 -14.84 15.54
N THR A 159 4.52 -14.00 16.42
CA THR A 159 5.65 -13.11 16.08
C THR A 159 6.89 -13.93 15.78
N ALA A 160 7.22 -14.91 16.63
CA ALA A 160 8.34 -15.81 16.39
C ALA A 160 8.17 -16.63 15.10
N PHE A 161 6.94 -17.06 14.80
CA PHE A 161 6.62 -17.74 13.56
C PHE A 161 6.87 -16.84 12.34
N SER A 162 6.35 -15.61 12.35
CA SER A 162 6.53 -14.63 11.26
C SER A 162 8.00 -14.27 11.03
N ASP A 163 8.76 -14.07 12.11
CA ASP A 163 10.21 -13.80 12.04
C ASP A 163 10.95 -14.98 11.41
N THR A 164 10.59 -16.20 11.81
CA THR A 164 11.17 -17.44 11.27
C THR A 164 10.84 -17.61 9.79
N VAL A 165 9.60 -17.36 9.39
CA VAL A 165 9.18 -17.40 7.98
C VAL A 165 9.96 -16.36 7.16
N SER A 166 10.08 -15.13 7.65
CA SER A 166 10.83 -14.08 6.97
C SER A 166 12.29 -14.46 6.77
N TYR A 167 12.93 -15.03 7.80
CA TYR A 167 14.29 -15.54 7.69
C TYR A 167 14.41 -16.72 6.73
N ALA A 168 13.46 -17.65 6.76
CA ALA A 168 13.42 -18.80 5.86
C ALA A 168 13.36 -18.36 4.39
N LEU A 169 12.58 -17.33 4.11
CA LEU A 169 12.39 -16.82 2.76
C LEU A 169 13.57 -15.98 2.26
N TYR A 170 14.04 -15.05 3.09
CA TYR A 170 14.97 -14.00 2.65
C TYR A 170 16.35 -14.03 3.34
N GLY A 171 16.55 -14.96 4.30
CA GLY A 171 17.76 -15.00 5.11
C GLY A 171 17.94 -13.72 5.93
N ASN A 172 19.17 -13.24 6.01
CA ASN A 172 19.51 -11.99 6.70
C ASN A 172 19.46 -10.76 5.77
N HIS A 173 18.59 -10.75 4.77
CA HIS A 173 18.49 -9.58 3.91
C HIS A 173 18.06 -8.36 4.73
N PRO A 174 18.73 -7.19 4.61
CA PRO A 174 18.44 -6.01 5.45
C PRO A 174 16.96 -5.59 5.42
N ARG A 175 16.29 -5.76 4.28
CA ARG A 175 14.88 -5.37 4.12
C ARG A 175 13.86 -6.37 4.68
N SER A 176 14.30 -7.54 5.15
CA SER A 176 13.47 -8.53 5.84
C SER A 176 13.63 -8.49 7.36
N PHE A 177 14.01 -7.35 7.91
CA PHE A 177 14.18 -7.20 9.34
C PHE A 177 12.85 -7.08 10.09
N SER A 178 12.85 -7.50 11.34
CA SER A 178 11.74 -7.27 12.27
C SER A 178 12.08 -6.14 13.23
N MET A 179 11.15 -5.18 13.38
CA MET A 179 11.30 -4.09 14.33
C MET A 179 11.37 -4.64 15.76
N LYS A 180 12.32 -4.14 16.55
CA LYS A 180 12.45 -4.46 17.97
C LYS A 180 12.32 -3.19 18.81
N GLU A 181 11.93 -3.35 20.07
CA GLU A 181 11.66 -2.25 20.99
C GLU A 181 12.84 -1.27 21.09
N ASN A 182 14.06 -1.78 21.20
CA ASN A 182 15.29 -0.98 21.30
C ASN A 182 15.68 -0.20 20.03
N MET A 183 14.94 -0.41 18.93
CA MET A 183 15.14 0.32 17.68
C MET A 183 14.24 1.56 17.59
N VAL A 184 13.15 1.61 18.35
CA VAL A 184 12.11 2.64 18.22
C VAL A 184 12.67 4.05 18.41
N ASP A 185 13.57 4.24 19.39
CA ASP A 185 14.18 5.55 19.65
C ASP A 185 15.21 5.99 18.59
N LYS A 186 15.60 5.07 17.70
CA LYS A 186 16.52 5.36 16.61
C LYS A 186 15.80 5.81 15.34
N ILE A 187 14.46 5.84 15.33
CA ILE A 187 13.67 6.35 14.20
C ILE A 187 13.89 7.86 14.11
N ASP A 188 14.40 8.31 12.98
CA ASP A 188 14.59 9.72 12.68
C ASP A 188 13.34 10.28 11.98
N TYR A 189 12.54 11.06 12.74
CA TYR A 189 11.29 11.61 12.23
C TYR A 189 11.51 12.57 11.06
N ASP A 190 12.54 13.41 11.10
CA ASP A 190 12.83 14.32 10.01
C ASP A 190 13.21 13.55 8.75
N ARG A 191 14.04 12.52 8.89
CA ARG A 191 14.44 11.68 7.78
C ARG A 191 13.25 10.93 7.14
N VAL A 192 12.34 10.41 7.96
CA VAL A 192 11.11 9.77 7.46
C VAL A 192 10.25 10.77 6.69
N MET A 193 10.09 11.98 7.19
CA MET A 193 9.35 13.05 6.50
C MET A 193 10.00 13.47 5.18
N GLU A 194 11.32 13.54 5.13
CA GLU A 194 12.07 13.79 3.89
C GLU A 194 11.86 12.68 2.87
N MET A 195 11.94 11.41 3.30
CA MET A 195 11.69 10.25 2.44
C MET A 195 10.28 10.29 1.84
N TYR A 196 9.27 10.56 2.66
CA TYR A 196 7.90 10.68 2.18
C TYR A 196 7.77 11.81 1.16
N LYS A 197 8.25 13.01 1.50
CA LYS A 197 8.21 14.18 0.59
C LYS A 197 8.94 13.91 -0.72
N ASP A 198 10.07 13.20 -0.67
CA ASP A 198 10.81 12.84 -1.89
C ASP A 198 9.98 11.95 -2.82
N ARG A 199 9.21 11.00 -2.27
CA ARG A 199 8.39 10.10 -3.07
C ARG A 199 7.18 10.79 -3.72
N PHE A 200 6.66 11.86 -3.11
CA PHE A 200 5.48 12.58 -3.58
C PHE A 200 5.76 13.98 -4.17
N LYS A 201 7.03 14.38 -4.34
CA LYS A 201 7.39 15.71 -4.90
C LYS A 201 7.22 15.82 -6.42
N ASP A 202 7.00 14.71 -7.13
CA ASP A 202 6.81 14.69 -8.57
C ASP A 202 5.59 13.86 -8.95
N ALA A 203 4.58 14.53 -9.48
CA ALA A 203 3.38 13.87 -9.95
C ALA A 203 3.41 13.51 -11.44
N SER A 204 4.45 13.93 -12.19
CA SER A 204 4.50 13.78 -13.64
C SER A 204 4.51 12.34 -14.13
N ASP A 205 4.99 11.40 -13.31
CA ASP A 205 5.03 9.97 -13.60
C ASP A 205 3.86 9.19 -13.02
N PHE A 206 2.99 9.85 -12.23
CA PHE A 206 1.78 9.23 -11.72
C PHE A 206 0.75 8.98 -12.81
N THR A 207 0.12 7.83 -12.72
CA THR A 207 -1.10 7.49 -13.45
C THR A 207 -2.23 7.30 -12.46
N PHE A 208 -3.30 8.09 -12.60
CA PHE A 208 -4.51 8.00 -11.80
C PHE A 208 -5.62 7.27 -12.55
N TYR A 209 -6.33 6.42 -11.84
CA TYR A 209 -7.49 5.69 -12.31
C TYR A 209 -8.69 6.07 -11.45
N PHE A 210 -9.80 6.42 -12.10
CA PHE A 210 -11.08 6.69 -11.46
C PHE A 210 -12.12 5.71 -12.00
N VAL A 211 -12.84 5.06 -11.11
CA VAL A 211 -13.91 4.10 -11.47
C VAL A 211 -15.13 4.36 -10.58
N GLY A 212 -16.30 4.43 -11.18
CA GLY A 212 -17.55 4.58 -10.43
C GLY A 212 -18.58 5.47 -11.14
N ASN A 213 -19.52 5.99 -10.37
CA ASN A 213 -20.56 6.89 -10.86
C ASN A 213 -19.99 8.30 -11.12
N ILE A 214 -19.40 8.47 -12.31
CA ILE A 214 -18.62 9.66 -12.68
C ILE A 214 -19.32 10.41 -13.81
N ASP A 215 -19.65 11.66 -13.56
CA ASP A 215 -19.96 12.64 -14.62
C ASP A 215 -18.62 13.26 -15.06
N VAL A 216 -18.10 12.76 -16.18
CA VAL A 216 -16.75 13.13 -16.66
C VAL A 216 -16.64 14.65 -16.88
N GLU A 217 -17.66 15.27 -17.50
CA GLU A 217 -17.60 16.69 -17.82
C GLU A 217 -17.59 17.58 -16.58
N LYS A 218 -18.35 17.21 -15.55
CA LYS A 218 -18.35 17.94 -14.27
C LYS A 218 -17.06 17.76 -13.48
N MET A 219 -16.41 16.60 -13.61
CA MET A 219 -15.22 16.27 -12.82
C MET A 219 -13.91 16.73 -13.46
N LYS A 220 -13.85 16.88 -14.78
CA LYS A 220 -12.67 17.37 -15.50
C LYS A 220 -12.08 18.67 -14.93
N PRO A 221 -12.85 19.73 -14.63
CA PRO A 221 -12.29 20.96 -14.06
C PRO A 221 -11.61 20.73 -12.70
N MET A 222 -12.20 19.88 -11.84
CA MET A 222 -11.61 19.54 -10.55
C MET A 222 -10.34 18.69 -10.70
N ILE A 223 -10.33 17.74 -11.62
CA ILE A 223 -9.13 16.96 -11.97
C ILE A 223 -8.01 17.89 -12.45
N ALA A 224 -8.30 18.78 -13.37
CA ALA A 224 -7.32 19.76 -13.87
C ALA A 224 -6.81 20.68 -12.76
N LYS A 225 -7.70 21.15 -11.87
CA LYS A 225 -7.35 22.03 -10.75
C LYS A 225 -6.44 21.32 -9.75
N TYR A 226 -6.86 20.19 -9.22
CA TYR A 226 -6.17 19.53 -8.11
C TYR A 226 -5.02 18.64 -8.57
N LEU A 227 -5.24 17.71 -9.50
CA LEU A 227 -4.17 16.83 -9.98
C LEU A 227 -3.22 17.57 -10.93
N GLY A 228 -3.73 18.48 -11.77
CA GLY A 228 -2.90 19.33 -12.63
C GLY A 228 -2.11 20.38 -11.85
N GLY A 229 -2.53 20.69 -10.62
CA GLY A 229 -1.83 21.59 -9.70
C GLY A 229 -0.79 20.90 -8.80
N LEU A 230 -0.66 19.56 -8.87
CA LEU A 230 0.36 18.83 -8.12
C LEU A 230 1.78 19.20 -8.58
N PRO A 231 2.75 19.17 -7.66
CA PRO A 231 4.14 19.46 -8.01
C PRO A 231 4.66 18.48 -9.07
N SER A 232 5.47 18.98 -9.98
CA SER A 232 6.09 18.21 -11.06
C SER A 232 7.49 18.73 -11.33
N ILE A 233 8.45 17.84 -11.38
CA ILE A 233 9.85 18.10 -11.73
C ILE A 233 10.30 17.28 -12.95
N ASN A 234 9.36 16.59 -13.60
CA ASN A 234 9.59 15.73 -14.77
C ASN A 234 10.66 14.64 -14.52
N ARG A 235 10.70 14.10 -13.31
CA ARG A 235 11.60 13.03 -12.95
C ARG A 235 11.19 11.74 -13.68
N LYS A 236 12.12 11.15 -14.42
CA LYS A 236 11.91 9.83 -15.00
C LYS A 236 12.53 8.80 -14.07
N GLU A 237 11.70 8.13 -13.33
CA GLU A 237 12.13 7.17 -12.32
C GLU A 237 11.50 5.80 -12.53
N THR A 238 12.25 4.77 -12.17
CA THR A 238 11.77 3.41 -12.01
C THR A 238 12.34 2.83 -10.72
N PHE A 239 11.85 1.68 -10.30
CA PHE A 239 12.37 1.03 -9.08
C PHE A 239 13.80 0.50 -9.30
N LYS A 240 14.55 0.40 -8.20
CA LYS A 240 15.85 -0.26 -8.14
C LYS A 240 15.67 -1.70 -7.66
N ASP A 241 16.44 -2.62 -8.24
CA ASP A 241 16.47 -4.00 -7.75
C ASP A 241 17.27 -4.07 -6.43
N THR A 242 16.57 -4.29 -5.34
CA THR A 242 17.15 -4.40 -3.99
C THR A 242 17.75 -5.76 -3.70
N LYS A 243 17.72 -6.70 -4.66
CA LYS A 243 18.21 -8.07 -4.51
C LYS A 243 17.51 -8.88 -3.41
N MET A 244 16.35 -8.44 -2.96
CA MET A 244 15.54 -9.20 -2.03
C MET A 244 14.77 -10.28 -2.79
N GLU A 245 15.28 -11.50 -2.74
CA GLU A 245 14.73 -12.64 -3.46
C GLU A 245 14.36 -13.76 -2.52
N ILE A 246 13.25 -14.44 -2.80
CA ILE A 246 12.89 -15.65 -2.06
C ILE A 246 13.91 -16.74 -2.33
N ARG A 247 14.33 -17.42 -1.28
CA ARG A 247 15.27 -18.56 -1.33
C ARG A 247 14.80 -19.59 -2.35
N LYS A 248 15.74 -20.13 -3.11
CA LYS A 248 15.50 -21.22 -4.08
C LYS A 248 15.73 -22.58 -3.45
N GLY A 249 15.06 -23.59 -4.00
CA GLY A 249 15.20 -24.97 -3.57
C GLY A 249 14.31 -25.30 -2.36
N GLN A 250 14.47 -26.53 -1.86
CA GLN A 250 13.72 -26.99 -0.69
C GLN A 250 14.37 -26.45 0.58
N TYR A 251 13.51 -25.97 1.48
CA TYR A 251 13.93 -25.50 2.79
C TYR A 251 12.88 -25.95 3.82
N LYS A 252 13.33 -26.60 4.88
CA LYS A 252 12.51 -27.01 6.00
C LYS A 252 13.05 -26.35 7.26
N ASN A 253 12.18 -25.79 8.06
CA ASN A 253 12.50 -25.26 9.38
C ASN A 253 11.42 -25.70 10.37
N GLU A 254 11.84 -26.12 11.53
CA GLU A 254 10.99 -26.47 12.65
C GLU A 254 11.54 -25.81 13.92
N PHE A 255 10.66 -25.23 14.70
CA PHE A 255 11.02 -24.68 15.99
C PHE A 255 9.86 -24.81 16.96
N ALA A 256 10.14 -24.73 18.25
CA ALA A 256 9.13 -24.75 19.30
C ALA A 256 9.23 -23.49 20.15
N LYS A 257 8.09 -22.94 20.53
CA LYS A 257 7.97 -21.86 21.52
C LYS A 257 6.92 -22.24 22.54
N LYS A 258 7.27 -22.11 23.83
CA LYS A 258 6.34 -22.43 24.92
C LYS A 258 5.14 -21.49 24.88
N GLN A 259 3.93 -22.07 25.00
CA GLN A 259 2.66 -21.36 25.09
C GLN A 259 1.70 -22.12 26.01
N GLU A 260 0.62 -21.48 26.46
CA GLU A 260 -0.32 -22.07 27.41
C GLU A 260 -1.08 -23.27 26.79
N THR A 261 -1.58 -23.10 25.58
CA THR A 261 -2.28 -24.16 24.85
C THR A 261 -1.36 -24.73 23.78
N PRO A 262 -1.07 -26.05 23.81
CA PRO A 262 -0.26 -26.67 22.76
C PRO A 262 -0.93 -26.51 21.40
N MET A 263 -0.21 -25.94 20.44
CA MET A 263 -0.69 -25.69 19.07
C MET A 263 0.48 -25.80 18.10
N ALA A 264 0.27 -26.39 16.95
CA ALA A 264 1.22 -26.41 15.85
C ALA A 264 0.70 -25.54 14.70
N THR A 265 1.55 -24.64 14.22
CA THR A 265 1.26 -23.87 12.99
C THR A 265 2.15 -24.41 11.88
N ILE A 266 1.55 -24.81 10.78
CA ILE A 266 2.23 -25.37 9.61
C ILE A 266 2.02 -24.46 8.42
N MET A 267 3.11 -24.15 7.70
CA MET A 267 3.09 -23.39 6.46
C MET A 267 3.85 -24.13 5.38
N PHE A 268 3.20 -24.33 4.25
CA PHE A 268 3.86 -24.67 2.99
C PHE A 268 3.88 -23.44 2.11
N LEU A 269 5.05 -23.14 1.52
CA LEU A 269 5.20 -22.04 0.59
C LEU A 269 5.88 -22.54 -0.67
N PHE A 270 5.23 -22.29 -1.79
CA PHE A 270 5.75 -22.58 -3.13
C PHE A 270 6.00 -21.26 -3.85
N ASN A 271 7.12 -21.15 -4.54
CA ASN A 271 7.41 -19.97 -5.34
C ASN A 271 8.04 -20.35 -6.68
N GLY A 272 7.84 -19.52 -7.68
CA GLY A 272 8.37 -19.73 -9.02
C GLY A 272 8.15 -18.53 -9.93
N THR A 273 8.74 -18.58 -11.11
CA THR A 273 8.50 -17.57 -12.14
C THR A 273 7.19 -17.87 -12.86
N CYS A 274 6.32 -16.86 -12.95
CA CYS A 274 5.08 -16.98 -13.72
C CYS A 274 4.75 -15.61 -14.32
N LYS A 275 4.37 -15.61 -15.61
CA LYS A 275 4.03 -14.38 -16.32
C LYS A 275 2.85 -13.66 -15.65
N TYR A 276 3.02 -12.37 -15.43
CA TYR A 276 1.97 -11.52 -14.88
C TYR A 276 0.99 -11.10 -15.99
N ASP A 277 -0.10 -11.80 -16.12
CA ASP A 277 -1.23 -11.44 -16.99
C ASP A 277 -2.57 -11.80 -16.36
N LEU A 278 -3.65 -11.36 -16.98
CA LEU A 278 -5.00 -11.57 -16.46
C LEU A 278 -5.36 -13.06 -16.35
N ARG A 279 -4.98 -13.85 -17.36
CA ARG A 279 -5.29 -15.29 -17.38
C ARG A 279 -4.63 -16.00 -16.20
N ASN A 280 -3.34 -15.77 -15.99
CA ASN A 280 -2.60 -16.40 -14.89
C ASN A 280 -3.11 -15.94 -13.52
N ASN A 281 -3.47 -14.66 -13.37
CA ASN A 281 -4.08 -14.16 -12.14
C ASN A 281 -5.42 -14.85 -11.85
N LEU A 282 -6.30 -14.97 -12.85
CA LEU A 282 -7.59 -15.66 -12.70
C LEU A 282 -7.39 -17.16 -12.42
N THR A 283 -6.47 -17.81 -13.13
CA THR A 283 -6.15 -19.22 -12.91
C THR A 283 -5.66 -19.46 -11.48
N LEU A 284 -4.77 -18.61 -10.98
CA LEU A 284 -4.28 -18.69 -9.60
C LEU A 284 -5.40 -18.51 -8.59
N SER A 285 -6.29 -17.52 -8.80
CA SER A 285 -7.44 -17.29 -7.91
C SER A 285 -8.41 -18.48 -7.87
N ILE A 286 -8.61 -19.16 -9.00
CA ILE A 286 -9.42 -20.39 -9.06
C ILE A 286 -8.70 -21.54 -8.33
N LEU A 287 -7.39 -21.67 -8.54
CA LEU A 287 -6.57 -22.68 -7.86
C LEU A 287 -6.62 -22.50 -6.33
N ASP A 288 -6.48 -21.27 -5.84
CA ASP A 288 -6.56 -20.95 -4.41
C ASP A 288 -7.88 -21.45 -3.81
N GLN A 289 -9.00 -21.13 -4.45
CA GLN A 289 -10.32 -21.57 -3.98
C GLN A 289 -10.47 -23.09 -4.02
N ALA A 290 -9.99 -23.74 -5.08
CA ALA A 290 -10.04 -25.19 -5.20
C ALA A 290 -9.19 -25.87 -4.12
N LEU A 291 -7.97 -25.38 -3.88
CA LEU A 291 -7.10 -25.90 -2.82
C LEU A 291 -7.67 -25.66 -1.43
N ASP A 292 -8.25 -24.50 -1.17
CA ASP A 292 -8.88 -24.19 0.11
C ASP A 292 -10.01 -25.17 0.41
N MET A 293 -10.86 -25.48 -0.56
CA MET A 293 -11.91 -26.49 -0.45
C MET A 293 -11.37 -27.89 -0.18
N VAL A 294 -10.36 -28.31 -0.95
CA VAL A 294 -9.77 -29.68 -0.82
C VAL A 294 -9.07 -29.84 0.52
N TYR A 295 -8.22 -28.89 0.91
CA TYR A 295 -7.50 -28.97 2.17
C TYR A 295 -8.43 -28.85 3.39
N THR A 296 -9.48 -28.04 3.30
CA THR A 296 -10.49 -27.94 4.35
C THR A 296 -11.20 -29.30 4.52
N ALA A 297 -11.63 -29.93 3.42
CA ALA A 297 -12.26 -31.26 3.49
C ALA A 297 -11.33 -32.34 4.03
N GLU A 298 -10.06 -32.38 3.61
CA GLU A 298 -9.13 -33.41 4.04
C GLU A 298 -8.66 -33.20 5.50
N ILE A 299 -8.23 -32.01 5.87
CA ILE A 299 -7.57 -31.77 7.16
C ILE A 299 -8.58 -31.43 8.25
N ARG A 300 -9.61 -30.62 7.96
CA ARG A 300 -10.60 -30.22 8.94
C ARG A 300 -11.67 -31.30 9.11
N GLU A 301 -12.28 -31.76 8.02
CA GLU A 301 -13.47 -32.62 8.12
C GLU A 301 -13.13 -34.10 8.35
N LYS A 302 -12.08 -34.62 7.68
CA LYS A 302 -11.68 -36.02 7.84
C LYS A 302 -10.76 -36.23 9.03
N GLU A 303 -9.72 -35.41 9.18
CA GLU A 303 -8.71 -35.60 10.23
C GLU A 303 -9.07 -34.88 11.54
N GLY A 304 -9.93 -33.85 11.49
CA GLY A 304 -10.30 -33.08 12.68
C GLY A 304 -9.12 -32.28 13.29
N GLY A 305 -8.03 -32.10 12.53
CA GLY A 305 -6.77 -31.58 13.01
C GLY A 305 -6.69 -30.06 13.09
N THR A 306 -7.66 -29.35 12.52
CA THR A 306 -7.65 -27.89 12.47
C THR A 306 -9.06 -27.30 12.39
N TYR A 307 -9.22 -26.05 12.78
CA TYR A 307 -10.46 -25.29 12.53
C TYR A 307 -10.61 -24.82 11.08
N GLY A 308 -9.54 -24.70 10.34
CA GLY A 308 -9.55 -24.30 8.95
C GLY A 308 -8.15 -24.30 8.33
N VAL A 309 -8.13 -24.33 7.01
CA VAL A 309 -6.94 -24.21 6.19
C VAL A 309 -7.07 -22.93 5.40
N SER A 310 -6.00 -22.18 5.22
CA SER A 310 -5.96 -21.01 4.36
C SER A 310 -4.98 -21.25 3.23
N CYS A 311 -5.50 -21.23 2.00
CA CYS A 311 -4.69 -21.23 0.78
C CYS A 311 -4.71 -19.82 0.18
N SER A 312 -3.56 -19.27 -0.16
CA SER A 312 -3.49 -17.98 -0.81
C SER A 312 -2.33 -17.90 -1.79
N GLY A 313 -2.63 -17.52 -3.03
CA GLY A 313 -1.69 -17.29 -4.08
C GLY A 313 -1.57 -15.82 -4.44
N SER A 314 -0.39 -15.41 -4.81
CA SER A 314 -0.14 -14.08 -5.34
C SER A 314 0.76 -14.13 -6.56
N LEU A 315 0.46 -13.28 -7.53
CA LEU A 315 1.27 -13.08 -8.71
C LEU A 315 1.73 -11.63 -8.72
N THR A 316 3.04 -11.41 -8.68
CA THR A 316 3.63 -10.08 -8.70
C THR A 316 4.28 -9.80 -10.05
N LYS A 317 4.23 -8.53 -10.48
CA LYS A 317 4.89 -8.04 -11.68
C LYS A 317 6.27 -7.47 -11.37
N TYR A 318 6.37 -6.78 -10.26
CA TYR A 318 7.58 -6.05 -9.85
C TYR A 318 8.09 -6.52 -8.50
N PRO A 319 9.42 -6.56 -8.26
CA PRO A 319 10.50 -6.28 -9.20
C PRO A 319 10.68 -7.36 -10.27
N LYS A 320 10.11 -8.55 -10.10
CA LYS A 320 10.14 -9.69 -11.03
C LYS A 320 8.77 -10.34 -11.11
N GLU A 321 8.47 -10.91 -12.26
CA GLU A 321 7.28 -11.73 -12.43
C GLU A 321 7.43 -13.02 -11.59
N GLN A 322 6.68 -13.10 -10.50
CA GLN A 322 6.80 -14.16 -9.51
C GLN A 322 5.44 -14.62 -9.01
N LEU A 323 5.29 -15.92 -8.91
CA LEU A 323 4.18 -16.59 -8.24
C LEU A 323 4.64 -17.01 -6.84
N VAL A 324 3.79 -16.78 -5.86
CA VAL A 324 3.90 -17.35 -4.52
C VAL A 324 2.54 -17.96 -4.17
N LEU A 325 2.54 -19.20 -3.71
CA LEU A 325 1.38 -19.91 -3.19
C LEU A 325 1.71 -20.39 -1.79
N GLN A 326 0.88 -20.05 -0.83
CA GLN A 326 1.04 -20.51 0.55
C GLN A 326 -0.20 -21.26 1.05
N ILE A 327 0.03 -22.26 1.88
CA ILE A 327 -0.98 -23.06 2.56
C ILE A 327 -0.64 -23.03 4.03
N VAL A 328 -1.57 -22.56 4.87
CA VAL A 328 -1.36 -22.39 6.32
C VAL A 328 -2.52 -23.03 7.07
N PHE A 329 -2.20 -23.77 8.13
CA PHE A 329 -3.18 -24.30 9.07
C PHE A 329 -2.56 -24.46 10.47
N GLN A 330 -3.45 -24.50 11.48
CA GLN A 330 -3.10 -24.61 12.90
C GLN A 330 -3.88 -25.75 13.56
#